data_5d1420fb885effcd9033986e6821d033
#
_entry.id   5d1420fb885effcd9033986e6821d033
#
_cell.length_a   1.000
_cell.length_b   1.000
_cell.length_c   1.000
_cell.angle_alpha   90.00
_cell.angle_beta   90.00
_cell.angle_gamma   90.00
#
_symmetry.space_group_name_H-M   'P 1'
#
loop_
_entity.id
_entity.type
_entity.pdbx_description
1 polymer ?
#
loop_
_entity_poly.entity_id
_entity_poly.type
_entity_poly.pdbx_seq_one_letter_code
_entity_poly.pdbx_strand_id
1 'polypeptide(L)'
;MSAIFAAQAGAQVVVIEKNATAGQKLLLTGGGRCNITYTGTVDDFVRVYGKSGRFLRHCLHEFSPDATRDFFGQIRIATKVDEAGCVFPVSESAGNVQYALLDQCKKLGVQFVFGRGVEGIKKHGAEFVISAGKEDLTAHKVIIATGGASYPATGSTGDGYKLAKSLGHTIIGPKPALVPLITSEKWCAELAGISRDNVTISTIIDKKKVSVSGPMIFTYDGIGGPAVLDLSRLLTDYLPAKKPIEVAIDLVPAMNEAKLEEYLMGQLSQYSKKIIANVLFELVPKKLGGLICALAGITETNASQLKKEQRRKVIQLLKKLPLSIEATAPIEDATITRGGISTAEIDPKTMQSKVCPGLYFAGEIIDVDGPCGGYNLQIAWSTGALAGKIQQD
;
A
#
# COMPACT_ATOMS: atom_id res chain seq x y z
N MET A 1 2.54 15.71 -10.76
CA MET A 1 3.59 16.41 -9.98
C MET A 1 4.78 16.78 -10.86
N SER A 2 5.53 15.85 -11.45
CA SER A 2 6.74 16.18 -12.24
C SER A 2 6.46 17.21 -13.34
N ALA A 3 5.37 17.05 -14.08
CA ALA A 3 4.99 18.01 -15.14
C ALA A 3 4.71 19.43 -14.61
N ILE A 4 4.07 19.52 -13.44
CA ILE A 4 3.79 20.82 -12.80
C ILE A 4 5.10 21.52 -12.42
N PHE A 5 6.01 20.81 -11.73
CA PHE A 5 7.28 21.38 -11.28
C PHE A 5 8.22 21.70 -12.46
N ALA A 6 8.24 20.85 -13.51
CA ALA A 6 9.02 21.13 -14.71
C ALA A 6 8.51 22.39 -15.46
N ALA A 7 7.20 22.53 -15.60
CA ALA A 7 6.61 23.71 -16.23
C ALA A 7 6.83 24.98 -15.39
N GLN A 8 6.75 24.88 -14.05
CA GLN A 8 7.10 25.99 -13.14
C GLN A 8 8.58 26.39 -13.25
N ALA A 9 9.47 25.44 -13.55
CA ALA A 9 10.88 25.71 -13.84
C ALA A 9 11.13 26.26 -15.26
N GLY A 10 10.08 26.52 -16.06
CA GLY A 10 10.17 27.09 -17.40
C GLY A 10 10.36 26.09 -18.55
N ALA A 11 10.27 24.78 -18.27
CA ALA A 11 10.36 23.78 -19.33
C ALA A 11 9.07 23.70 -20.15
N GLN A 12 9.21 23.42 -21.45
CA GLN A 12 8.10 22.97 -22.29
C GLN A 12 7.83 21.49 -22.00
N VAL A 13 6.63 21.18 -21.52
CA VAL A 13 6.30 19.84 -21.01
C VAL A 13 5.21 19.19 -21.84
N VAL A 14 5.48 17.96 -22.28
CA VAL A 14 4.49 17.06 -22.90
C VAL A 14 4.33 15.83 -22.00
N VAL A 15 3.10 15.51 -21.62
CA VAL A 15 2.75 14.28 -20.90
C VAL A 15 2.12 13.30 -21.88
N ILE A 16 2.73 12.14 -22.04
CA ILE A 16 2.20 11.04 -22.86
C ILE A 16 1.50 10.07 -21.91
N GLU A 17 0.21 9.84 -22.12
CA GLU A 17 -0.63 8.98 -21.30
C GLU A 17 -1.38 7.99 -22.18
N LYS A 18 -1.26 6.68 -21.88
CA LYS A 18 -1.91 5.64 -22.68
C LYS A 18 -3.43 5.57 -22.50
N ASN A 19 -3.93 6.02 -21.37
CA ASN A 19 -5.37 6.10 -21.12
C ASN A 19 -5.99 7.36 -21.73
N ALA A 20 -7.31 7.39 -21.80
CA ALA A 20 -8.07 8.56 -22.24
C ALA A 20 -7.98 9.75 -21.28
N THR A 21 -7.54 9.51 -20.04
CA THR A 21 -7.30 10.55 -19.02
C THR A 21 -6.22 10.11 -18.04
N ALA A 22 -5.45 11.04 -17.51
CA ALA A 22 -4.37 10.74 -16.57
C ALA A 22 -4.88 10.55 -15.14
N GLY A 23 -4.11 9.80 -14.33
CA GLY A 23 -4.37 9.65 -12.89
C GLY A 23 -5.42 8.60 -12.54
N GLN A 24 -5.66 7.59 -13.37
CA GLN A 24 -6.66 6.56 -13.13
C GLN A 24 -6.44 5.80 -11.81
N LYS A 25 -5.18 5.42 -11.50
CA LYS A 25 -4.87 4.73 -10.24
C LYS A 25 -5.10 5.61 -9.01
N LEU A 26 -4.93 6.93 -9.13
CA LEU A 26 -5.21 7.87 -8.05
C LEU A 26 -6.66 7.79 -7.58
N LEU A 27 -7.61 7.57 -8.52
CA LEU A 27 -9.04 7.48 -8.22
C LEU A 27 -9.40 6.30 -7.29
N LEU A 28 -8.56 5.26 -7.23
CA LEU A 28 -8.78 4.08 -6.39
C LEU A 28 -8.21 4.27 -4.97
N THR A 29 -7.32 5.24 -4.78
CA THR A 29 -6.61 5.40 -3.52
C THR A 29 -7.52 5.83 -2.37
N GLY A 30 -7.25 5.31 -1.16
CA GLY A 30 -8.04 5.60 0.02
C GLY A 30 -9.53 5.24 -0.11
N GLY A 31 -9.86 4.22 -0.93
CA GLY A 31 -11.25 3.83 -1.21
C GLY A 31 -12.02 4.89 -2.00
N GLY A 32 -11.36 5.57 -2.95
CA GLY A 32 -11.96 6.65 -3.75
C GLY A 32 -11.86 8.04 -3.11
N ARG A 33 -11.30 8.15 -1.91
CA ARG A 33 -11.14 9.43 -1.17
C ARG A 33 -9.81 10.11 -1.41
N CYS A 34 -8.78 9.40 -1.86
CA CYS A 34 -7.38 9.81 -1.98
C CYS A 34 -6.73 10.10 -0.62
N ASN A 35 -6.04 9.13 -0.04
CA ASN A 35 -5.20 9.34 1.13
C ASN A 35 -3.89 10.04 0.69
N ILE A 36 -3.91 11.39 0.68
CA ILE A 36 -2.86 12.23 0.08
C ILE A 36 -1.50 11.99 0.70
N THR A 37 -1.44 11.93 2.03
CA THR A 37 -0.22 11.72 2.81
C THR A 37 -0.57 11.26 4.23
N TYR A 38 0.42 11.20 5.09
CA TYR A 38 0.28 10.95 6.51
C TYR A 38 0.85 12.12 7.31
N THR A 39 0.45 12.27 8.57
CA THR A 39 1.06 13.25 9.48
C THR A 39 2.40 12.74 10.01
N GLY A 40 3.34 13.62 10.22
CA GLY A 40 4.64 13.29 10.81
C GLY A 40 5.78 14.07 10.20
N THR A 41 6.93 14.00 10.83
CA THR A 41 8.17 14.62 10.37
C THR A 41 8.82 13.81 9.24
N VAL A 42 9.74 14.43 8.51
CA VAL A 42 10.54 13.71 7.49
C VAL A 42 11.27 12.50 8.10
N ASP A 43 11.79 12.63 9.33
CA ASP A 43 12.48 11.53 10.01
C ASP A 43 11.55 10.37 10.37
N ASP A 44 10.26 10.65 10.68
CA ASP A 44 9.26 9.61 10.89
C ASP A 44 9.02 8.83 9.59
N PHE A 45 8.85 9.54 8.48
CA PHE A 45 8.69 8.91 7.16
C PHE A 45 9.92 8.08 6.76
N VAL A 46 11.13 8.62 6.92
CA VAL A 46 12.39 7.89 6.64
C VAL A 46 12.46 6.60 7.45
N ARG A 47 12.04 6.64 8.72
CA ARG A 47 12.01 5.47 9.61
C ARG A 47 10.99 4.43 9.14
N VAL A 48 9.80 4.87 8.76
CA VAL A 48 8.72 4.02 8.25
C VAL A 48 9.08 3.32 6.94
N TYR A 49 9.79 4.01 6.03
CA TYR A 49 10.25 3.40 4.79
C TYR A 49 11.41 2.41 4.97
N GLY A 50 12.02 2.35 6.15
CA GLY A 50 13.06 1.39 6.47
C GLY A 50 14.27 1.49 5.54
N LYS A 51 14.58 0.42 4.79
CA LYS A 51 15.74 0.38 3.88
C LYS A 51 15.69 1.48 2.81
N SER A 52 14.50 1.78 2.28
CA SER A 52 14.29 2.80 1.24
C SER A 52 14.34 4.22 1.79
N GLY A 53 14.21 4.41 3.11
CA GLY A 53 14.16 5.73 3.74
C GLY A 53 15.41 6.58 3.49
N ARG A 54 16.61 5.96 3.44
CA ARG A 54 17.85 6.68 3.15
C ARG A 54 17.84 7.28 1.73
N PHE A 55 17.34 6.54 0.75
CA PHE A 55 17.21 7.00 -0.63
C PHE A 55 16.18 8.15 -0.72
N LEU A 56 15.05 8.02 -0.02
CA LEU A 56 13.95 8.97 -0.07
C LEU A 56 14.18 10.24 0.77
N ARG A 57 15.17 10.26 1.68
CA ARG A 57 15.39 11.36 2.63
C ARG A 57 15.45 12.72 1.95
N HIS A 58 16.22 12.85 0.86
CA HIS A 58 16.40 14.14 0.18
C HIS A 58 15.09 14.65 -0.45
N CYS A 59 14.41 13.81 -1.22
CA CYS A 59 13.15 14.22 -1.85
C CYS A 59 12.05 14.54 -0.82
N LEU A 60 12.06 13.88 0.35
CA LEU A 60 11.15 14.20 1.46
C LEU A 60 11.50 15.54 2.14
N HIS A 61 12.76 15.95 2.19
CA HIS A 61 13.12 17.29 2.67
C HIS A 61 12.72 18.35 1.64
N GLU A 62 12.91 18.10 0.35
CA GLU A 62 12.57 19.02 -0.74
C GLU A 62 11.05 19.16 -0.95
N PHE A 63 10.29 18.11 -0.64
CA PHE A 63 8.83 18.11 -0.73
C PHE A 63 8.26 17.22 0.37
N SER A 64 8.15 17.80 1.56
CA SER A 64 7.71 17.12 2.80
C SER A 64 6.20 16.83 2.82
N PRO A 65 5.70 16.04 3.79
CA PRO A 65 4.26 15.89 4.02
C PRO A 65 3.54 17.22 4.22
N ASP A 66 4.14 18.16 4.95
CA ASP A 66 3.55 19.50 5.15
C ASP A 66 3.57 20.30 3.84
N ALA A 67 4.69 20.31 3.11
CA ALA A 67 4.76 20.94 1.79
C ALA A 67 3.76 20.32 0.79
N THR A 68 3.47 19.02 0.93
CA THR A 68 2.41 18.35 0.15
C THR A 68 1.04 18.94 0.48
N ARG A 69 0.71 19.12 1.75
CA ARG A 69 -0.56 19.73 2.17
C ARG A 69 -0.68 21.16 1.71
N ASP A 70 0.39 21.95 1.83
CA ASP A 70 0.46 23.35 1.38
C ASP A 70 0.25 23.44 -0.13
N PHE A 71 0.92 22.57 -0.91
CA PHE A 71 0.74 22.50 -2.36
C PHE A 71 -0.71 22.21 -2.73
N PHE A 72 -1.34 21.22 -2.10
CA PHE A 72 -2.74 20.91 -2.37
C PHE A 72 -3.66 22.06 -1.97
N GLY A 73 -3.37 22.76 -0.86
CA GLY A 73 -4.06 23.99 -0.48
C GLY A 73 -3.98 25.09 -1.54
N GLN A 74 -2.78 25.30 -2.12
CA GLN A 74 -2.57 26.28 -3.20
C GLN A 74 -3.38 25.97 -4.46
N ILE A 75 -3.59 24.70 -4.79
CA ILE A 75 -4.46 24.27 -5.89
C ILE A 75 -5.91 24.03 -5.46
N ARG A 76 -6.34 24.63 -4.36
CA ARG A 76 -7.70 24.63 -3.81
C ARG A 76 -8.23 23.28 -3.33
N ILE A 77 -7.35 22.38 -2.92
CA ILE A 77 -7.70 21.13 -2.25
C ILE A 77 -7.39 21.28 -0.77
N ALA A 78 -8.40 21.69 0.03
CA ALA A 78 -8.29 21.70 1.48
C ALA A 78 -8.19 20.25 2.00
N THR A 79 -7.33 20.04 3.01
CA THR A 79 -7.07 18.72 3.59
C THR A 79 -7.52 18.63 5.04
N LYS A 80 -7.92 17.44 5.47
CA LYS A 80 -8.20 17.09 6.87
C LYS A 80 -7.37 15.88 7.29
N VAL A 81 -7.14 15.76 8.59
CA VAL A 81 -6.45 14.62 9.22
C VAL A 81 -7.50 13.77 9.92
N ASP A 82 -7.47 12.46 9.72
CA ASP A 82 -8.30 11.52 10.48
C ASP A 82 -7.64 11.12 11.82
N GLU A 83 -8.36 10.34 12.63
CA GLU A 83 -7.89 9.90 13.95
C GLU A 83 -6.64 9.00 13.87
N ALA A 84 -6.41 8.35 12.74
CA ALA A 84 -5.25 7.51 12.51
C ALA A 84 -4.02 8.30 12.00
N GLY A 85 -4.16 9.60 11.71
CA GLY A 85 -3.11 10.45 11.16
C GLY A 85 -3.04 10.49 9.63
N CYS A 86 -3.97 9.83 8.94
CA CYS A 86 -4.07 9.88 7.48
C CYS A 86 -4.63 11.24 7.01
N VAL A 87 -4.09 11.76 5.92
CA VAL A 87 -4.49 13.05 5.35
C VAL A 87 -5.36 12.85 4.12
N PHE A 88 -6.60 13.30 4.18
CA PHE A 88 -7.57 13.23 3.08
C PHE A 88 -7.98 14.62 2.60
N PRO A 89 -8.43 14.79 1.36
CA PRO A 89 -9.12 16.00 0.97
C PRO A 89 -10.43 16.14 1.78
N VAL A 90 -10.79 17.37 2.16
CA VAL A 90 -12.05 17.62 2.88
C VAL A 90 -13.27 17.13 2.09
N SER A 91 -13.19 17.17 0.76
CA SER A 91 -14.24 16.66 -0.14
C SER A 91 -14.38 15.13 -0.15
N GLU A 92 -13.42 14.40 0.44
CA GLU A 92 -13.34 12.93 0.38
C GLU A 92 -13.47 12.35 -1.04
N SER A 93 -12.95 13.07 -2.04
CA SER A 93 -13.04 12.69 -3.44
C SER A 93 -11.68 12.71 -4.12
N ALA A 94 -11.21 11.54 -4.54
CA ALA A 94 -10.00 11.38 -5.36
C ALA A 94 -10.16 12.08 -6.73
N GLY A 95 -11.39 12.14 -7.26
CA GLY A 95 -11.71 12.86 -8.50
C GLY A 95 -11.42 14.35 -8.40
N ASN A 96 -11.70 14.99 -7.26
CA ASN A 96 -11.39 16.40 -7.06
C ASN A 96 -9.87 16.64 -7.02
N VAL A 97 -9.11 15.73 -6.42
CA VAL A 97 -7.64 15.80 -6.40
C VAL A 97 -7.08 15.63 -7.81
N GLN A 98 -7.55 14.64 -8.57
CA GLN A 98 -7.16 14.42 -9.96
C GLN A 98 -7.46 15.66 -10.81
N TYR A 99 -8.68 16.18 -10.73
CA TYR A 99 -9.10 17.36 -11.48
C TYR A 99 -8.20 18.57 -11.17
N ALA A 100 -7.93 18.84 -9.90
CA ALA A 100 -7.09 19.97 -9.49
C ALA A 100 -5.66 19.86 -10.04
N LEU A 101 -5.08 18.66 -10.05
CA LEU A 101 -3.75 18.41 -10.63
C LEU A 101 -3.74 18.63 -12.16
N LEU A 102 -4.76 18.16 -12.87
CA LEU A 102 -4.89 18.35 -14.33
C LEU A 102 -5.14 19.82 -14.68
N ASP A 103 -5.98 20.51 -13.92
CA ASP A 103 -6.25 21.95 -14.09
C ASP A 103 -4.98 22.78 -13.87
N GLN A 104 -4.18 22.43 -12.85
CA GLN A 104 -2.89 23.08 -12.60
C GLN A 104 -1.90 22.83 -13.75
N CYS A 105 -1.82 21.62 -14.30
CA CYS A 105 -1.03 21.34 -15.50
C CYS A 105 -1.47 22.21 -16.67
N LYS A 106 -2.78 22.31 -16.91
CA LYS A 106 -3.36 23.14 -18.00
C LYS A 106 -3.01 24.61 -17.83
N LYS A 107 -3.12 25.17 -16.63
CA LYS A 107 -2.76 26.57 -16.31
C LYS A 107 -1.29 26.87 -16.58
N LEU A 108 -0.41 25.87 -16.42
CA LEU A 108 1.02 26.00 -16.69
C LEU A 108 1.41 25.69 -18.14
N GLY A 109 0.44 25.44 -19.02
CA GLY A 109 0.71 25.18 -20.43
C GLY A 109 1.24 23.77 -20.74
N VAL A 110 1.11 22.81 -19.80
CA VAL A 110 1.49 21.41 -20.04
C VAL A 110 0.61 20.81 -21.12
N GLN A 111 1.22 20.22 -22.14
CA GLN A 111 0.52 19.51 -23.20
C GLN A 111 0.30 18.05 -22.83
N PHE A 112 -0.86 17.48 -23.22
CA PHE A 112 -1.17 16.08 -23.01
C PHE A 112 -1.42 15.37 -24.32
N VAL A 113 -0.83 14.20 -24.48
CA VAL A 113 -1.07 13.25 -25.56
C VAL A 113 -1.72 12.02 -24.94
N PHE A 114 -3.05 11.97 -25.00
CA PHE A 114 -3.86 10.88 -24.45
C PHE A 114 -4.07 9.74 -25.47
N GLY A 115 -4.37 8.54 -24.96
CA GLY A 115 -4.67 7.37 -25.76
C GLY A 115 -3.46 6.79 -26.51
N ARG A 116 -2.23 7.16 -26.10
CA ARG A 116 -0.99 6.69 -26.71
C ARG A 116 -0.04 6.13 -25.65
N GLY A 117 0.29 4.85 -25.76
CA GLY A 117 1.35 4.22 -24.99
C GLY A 117 2.71 4.50 -25.61
N VAL A 118 3.74 4.69 -24.78
CA VAL A 118 5.12 4.74 -25.25
C VAL A 118 5.60 3.31 -25.51
N GLU A 119 6.02 3.03 -26.75
CA GLU A 119 6.48 1.73 -27.21
C GLU A 119 8.00 1.56 -27.10
N GLY A 120 8.72 2.68 -27.18
CA GLY A 120 10.18 2.69 -27.09
C GLY A 120 10.74 4.08 -26.78
N ILE A 121 11.92 4.08 -26.16
CA ILE A 121 12.72 5.28 -25.93
C ILE A 121 14.14 4.96 -26.36
N LYS A 122 14.72 5.82 -27.22
CA LYS A 122 16.11 5.72 -27.65
C LYS A 122 16.81 7.03 -27.36
N LYS A 123 18.07 6.96 -26.93
CA LYS A 123 18.89 8.16 -26.73
C LYS A 123 19.86 8.34 -27.90
N HIS A 124 19.86 9.52 -28.50
CA HIS A 124 20.76 9.92 -29.57
C HIS A 124 21.49 11.21 -29.17
N GLY A 125 22.75 11.10 -28.75
CA GLY A 125 23.49 12.25 -28.24
C GLY A 125 22.85 12.88 -27.01
N ALA A 126 22.44 14.13 -27.11
CA ALA A 126 21.76 14.87 -26.04
C ALA A 126 20.23 14.71 -26.04
N GLU A 127 19.67 14.10 -27.05
CA GLU A 127 18.21 14.00 -27.24
C GLU A 127 17.69 12.58 -27.06
N PHE A 128 16.43 12.46 -26.67
CA PHE A 128 15.67 11.23 -26.65
C PHE A 128 14.66 11.24 -27.81
N VAL A 129 14.53 10.11 -28.48
CA VAL A 129 13.43 9.82 -29.42
C VAL A 129 12.47 8.86 -28.73
N ILE A 130 11.24 9.30 -28.58
CA ILE A 130 10.15 8.60 -27.89
C ILE A 130 9.14 8.13 -28.92
N SER A 131 9.03 6.83 -29.12
CA SER A 131 8.05 6.24 -30.04
C SER A 131 6.72 6.01 -29.31
N ALA A 132 5.69 6.74 -29.74
CA ALA A 132 4.35 6.69 -29.16
C ALA A 132 3.28 6.72 -30.29
N GLY A 133 3.00 5.57 -30.87
CA GLY A 133 2.09 5.42 -32.00
C GLY A 133 2.73 5.76 -33.34
N LYS A 134 2.06 6.59 -34.19
CA LYS A 134 2.52 6.85 -35.56
C LYS A 134 3.65 7.87 -35.70
N GLU A 135 3.87 8.68 -34.69
CA GLU A 135 4.84 9.79 -34.73
C GLU A 135 5.79 9.68 -33.55
N ASP A 136 7.08 9.86 -33.81
CA ASP A 136 8.11 9.96 -32.79
C ASP A 136 8.13 11.40 -32.23
N LEU A 137 8.32 11.51 -30.93
CA LEU A 137 8.54 12.78 -30.25
C LEU A 137 10.00 12.88 -29.84
N THR A 138 10.55 14.08 -29.85
CA THR A 138 11.92 14.35 -29.37
C THR A 138 11.89 15.16 -28.08
N ALA A 139 12.80 14.87 -27.17
CA ALA A 139 12.97 15.61 -25.93
C ALA A 139 14.42 15.58 -25.44
N HIS A 140 14.88 16.65 -24.80
CA HIS A 140 16.20 16.67 -24.14
C HIS A 140 16.20 15.90 -22.82
N LYS A 141 15.06 15.86 -22.13
CA LYS A 141 14.90 15.21 -20.83
C LYS A 141 13.62 14.39 -20.81
N VAL A 142 13.67 13.21 -20.19
CA VAL A 142 12.53 12.30 -20.06
C VAL A 142 12.35 11.92 -18.60
N ILE A 143 11.11 11.98 -18.11
CA ILE A 143 10.73 11.48 -16.78
C ILE A 143 9.81 10.28 -16.97
N ILE A 144 10.23 9.10 -16.56
CA ILE A 144 9.38 7.91 -16.55
C ILE A 144 8.64 7.84 -15.20
N ALA A 145 7.32 8.01 -15.25
CA ALA A 145 6.42 8.01 -14.09
C ALA A 145 5.20 7.12 -14.34
N THR A 146 5.43 5.97 -14.98
CA THR A 146 4.39 5.04 -15.46
C THR A 146 3.72 4.21 -14.38
N GLY A 147 4.17 4.33 -13.12
CA GLY A 147 3.71 3.48 -12.01
C GLY A 147 4.31 2.08 -12.05
N GLY A 148 3.73 1.18 -11.28
CA GLY A 148 4.14 -0.21 -11.15
C GLY A 148 3.40 -1.17 -12.10
N ALA A 149 3.09 -2.38 -11.59
CA ALA A 149 2.38 -3.43 -12.31
C ALA A 149 1.07 -3.86 -11.61
N SER A 150 0.68 -3.18 -10.52
CA SER A 150 -0.57 -3.44 -9.81
C SER A 150 -1.73 -2.62 -10.38
N TYR A 151 -2.95 -3.15 -10.30
CA TYR A 151 -4.15 -2.57 -10.93
C TYR A 151 -3.99 -2.28 -12.43
N PRO A 152 -3.72 -3.29 -13.27
CA PRO A 152 -3.43 -3.11 -14.70
C PRO A 152 -4.54 -2.41 -15.47
N ALA A 153 -5.80 -2.53 -15.04
CA ALA A 153 -6.94 -1.81 -15.61
C ALA A 153 -6.81 -0.27 -15.51
N THR A 154 -5.95 0.23 -14.60
CA THR A 154 -5.66 1.68 -14.48
C THR A 154 -4.52 2.14 -15.39
N GLY A 155 -3.95 1.24 -16.18
CA GLY A 155 -2.78 1.51 -17.02
C GLY A 155 -1.43 1.13 -16.39
N SER A 156 -1.39 0.71 -15.12
CA SER A 156 -0.17 0.23 -14.45
C SER A 156 0.17 -1.21 -14.85
N THR A 157 0.75 -1.40 -16.00
CA THR A 157 1.03 -2.72 -16.61
C THR A 157 2.51 -3.10 -16.59
N GLY A 158 3.37 -2.28 -15.97
CA GLY A 158 4.82 -2.51 -15.94
C GLY A 158 5.56 -2.14 -17.23
N ASP A 159 4.92 -1.41 -18.15
CA ASP A 159 5.55 -1.01 -19.42
C ASP A 159 6.80 -0.18 -19.20
N GLY A 160 6.81 0.70 -18.22
CA GLY A 160 7.96 1.53 -17.88
C GLY A 160 9.20 0.72 -17.49
N TYR A 161 9.05 -0.48 -16.95
CA TYR A 161 10.19 -1.36 -16.65
C TYR A 161 10.89 -1.82 -17.92
N LYS A 162 10.14 -2.11 -18.98
CA LYS A 162 10.71 -2.48 -20.28
C LYS A 162 11.46 -1.30 -20.89
N LEU A 163 10.87 -0.10 -20.82
CA LEU A 163 11.50 1.14 -21.29
C LEU A 163 12.81 1.44 -20.55
N ALA A 164 12.80 1.38 -19.22
CA ALA A 164 13.98 1.61 -18.40
C ALA A 164 15.06 0.55 -18.66
N LYS A 165 14.68 -0.73 -18.80
CA LYS A 165 15.60 -1.82 -19.12
C LYS A 165 16.29 -1.63 -20.47
N SER A 166 15.56 -1.14 -21.49
CA SER A 166 16.14 -0.85 -22.82
C SER A 166 17.17 0.28 -22.79
N LEU A 167 17.11 1.15 -21.76
CA LEU A 167 18.07 2.23 -21.51
C LEU A 167 19.19 1.83 -20.52
N GLY A 168 19.33 0.54 -20.22
CA GLY A 168 20.42 -0.02 -19.43
C GLY A 168 20.15 -0.17 -17.93
N HIS A 169 18.91 0.07 -17.45
CA HIS A 169 18.58 -0.03 -16.04
C HIS A 169 18.31 -1.45 -15.56
N THR A 170 18.74 -1.72 -14.34
CA THR A 170 18.41 -2.95 -13.60
C THR A 170 17.01 -2.84 -13.02
N ILE A 171 16.17 -3.86 -13.30
CA ILE A 171 14.82 -3.97 -12.73
C ILE A 171 14.83 -5.03 -11.64
N ILE A 172 14.59 -4.63 -10.40
CA ILE A 172 14.29 -5.54 -9.30
C ILE A 172 12.90 -6.13 -9.56
N GLY A 173 12.81 -7.46 -9.58
CA GLY A 173 11.60 -8.17 -10.00
C GLY A 173 10.33 -7.68 -9.29
N PRO A 174 9.31 -7.22 -10.01
CA PRO A 174 8.06 -6.75 -9.43
C PRO A 174 7.35 -7.86 -8.64
N LYS A 175 6.88 -7.54 -7.44
CA LYS A 175 6.13 -8.42 -6.55
C LYS A 175 4.90 -7.68 -6.01
N PRO A 176 3.82 -8.40 -5.64
CA PRO A 176 2.68 -7.79 -4.98
C PRO A 176 3.06 -7.28 -3.58
N ALA A 177 2.61 -6.09 -3.22
CA ALA A 177 2.69 -5.58 -1.85
C ALA A 177 1.39 -4.84 -1.49
N LEU A 178 1.08 -4.76 -0.20
CA LEU A 178 -0.23 -4.32 0.28
C LEU A 178 -1.36 -5.09 -0.42
N VAL A 179 -1.37 -6.39 -0.22
CA VAL A 179 -2.20 -7.37 -0.92
C VAL A 179 -2.81 -8.37 0.06
N PRO A 180 -4.01 -8.91 -0.16
CA PRO A 180 -4.56 -10.01 0.66
C PRO A 180 -3.61 -11.21 0.71
N LEU A 181 -3.67 -11.95 1.82
CA LEU A 181 -2.89 -13.15 2.07
C LEU A 181 -3.76 -14.40 1.93
N ILE A 182 -3.25 -15.39 1.23
CA ILE A 182 -3.91 -16.69 1.01
C ILE A 182 -3.46 -17.63 2.12
N THR A 183 -4.41 -18.37 2.71
CA THR A 183 -4.18 -19.28 3.83
C THR A 183 -4.50 -20.74 3.49
N SER A 184 -3.87 -21.67 4.21
CA SER A 184 -4.18 -23.09 4.09
C SER A 184 -5.56 -23.45 4.66
N GLU A 185 -6.06 -22.65 5.59
CA GLU A 185 -7.28 -22.90 6.35
C GLU A 185 -8.53 -22.61 5.52
N LYS A 186 -9.17 -23.68 5.06
CA LYS A 186 -10.40 -23.59 4.25
C LYS A 186 -11.60 -22.94 4.97
N TRP A 187 -11.61 -22.96 6.32
CA TRP A 187 -12.67 -22.32 7.10
C TRP A 187 -12.68 -20.78 6.97
N CYS A 188 -11.62 -20.17 6.42
CA CYS A 188 -11.65 -18.73 6.09
C CYS A 188 -12.80 -18.37 5.15
N ALA A 189 -13.13 -19.25 4.19
CA ALA A 189 -14.27 -19.06 3.28
C ALA A 189 -15.63 -18.95 4.00
N GLU A 190 -15.81 -19.69 5.09
CA GLU A 190 -17.03 -19.65 5.91
C GLU A 190 -17.18 -18.32 6.67
N LEU A 191 -16.06 -17.65 6.93
CA LEU A 191 -15.98 -16.35 7.59
C LEU A 191 -15.88 -15.18 6.61
N ALA A 192 -15.87 -15.43 5.31
CA ALA A 192 -15.71 -14.38 4.30
C ALA A 192 -16.69 -13.22 4.51
N GLY A 193 -16.17 -11.99 4.48
CA GLY A 193 -16.91 -10.76 4.76
C GLY A 193 -16.98 -10.37 6.24
N ILE A 194 -16.53 -11.22 7.18
CA ILE A 194 -16.46 -10.84 8.59
C ILE A 194 -15.22 -9.99 8.82
N SER A 195 -15.42 -8.77 9.32
CA SER A 195 -14.38 -7.82 9.67
C SER A 195 -14.16 -7.71 11.19
N ARG A 196 -12.97 -7.27 11.56
CA ARG A 196 -12.59 -6.86 12.90
C ARG A 196 -11.87 -5.52 12.82
N ASP A 197 -12.31 -4.53 13.57
CA ASP A 197 -11.75 -3.17 13.50
C ASP A 197 -10.37 -3.10 14.17
N ASN A 198 -10.10 -3.97 15.14
CA ASN A 198 -8.82 -4.01 15.82
C ASN A 198 -8.38 -5.45 16.12
N VAL A 199 -7.34 -5.88 15.44
CA VAL A 199 -6.62 -7.14 15.72
C VAL A 199 -5.13 -6.86 15.79
N THR A 200 -4.37 -7.77 16.40
CA THR A 200 -2.91 -7.80 16.30
C THR A 200 -2.49 -9.12 15.66
N ILE A 201 -1.82 -9.04 14.52
CA ILE A 201 -1.30 -10.20 13.80
C ILE A 201 0.20 -10.27 14.01
N SER A 202 0.71 -11.40 14.45
CA SER A 202 2.13 -11.58 14.72
C SER A 202 2.69 -12.84 14.07
N THR A 203 3.96 -12.77 13.65
CA THR A 203 4.72 -13.88 13.08
C THR A 203 6.20 -13.76 13.44
N ILE A 204 7.00 -14.74 13.05
CA ILE A 204 8.46 -14.72 13.20
C ILE A 204 9.10 -14.79 11.82
N ILE A 205 9.87 -13.78 11.46
CA ILE A 205 10.63 -13.68 10.22
C ILE A 205 12.09 -13.47 10.59
N ASP A 206 12.99 -14.30 10.04
CA ASP A 206 14.44 -14.22 10.32
C ASP A 206 14.75 -14.16 11.83
N LYS A 207 14.06 -14.99 12.62
CA LYS A 207 14.16 -15.06 14.10
C LYS A 207 13.71 -13.77 14.82
N LYS A 208 13.10 -12.82 14.14
CA LYS A 208 12.54 -11.60 14.72
C LYS A 208 11.03 -11.67 14.76
N LYS A 209 10.44 -11.31 15.90
CA LYS A 209 9.00 -11.16 15.99
C LYS A 209 8.59 -9.91 15.23
N VAL A 210 7.66 -10.07 14.29
CA VAL A 210 7.00 -9.02 13.55
C VAL A 210 5.55 -8.97 14.00
N SER A 211 4.99 -7.76 14.18
CA SER A 211 3.62 -7.58 14.61
C SER A 211 3.04 -6.35 13.92
N VAL A 212 1.80 -6.47 13.45
CA VAL A 212 0.99 -5.40 12.87
C VAL A 212 -0.36 -5.35 13.57
N SER A 213 -0.95 -4.16 13.68
CA SER A 213 -2.26 -3.99 14.32
C SER A 213 -3.16 -3.13 13.46
N GLY A 214 -4.47 -3.36 13.51
CA GLY A 214 -5.46 -2.59 12.80
C GLY A 214 -6.64 -3.42 12.30
N PRO A 215 -7.46 -2.87 11.39
CA PRO A 215 -8.59 -3.59 10.83
C PRO A 215 -8.17 -4.78 9.96
N MET A 216 -8.96 -5.85 10.05
CA MET A 216 -8.81 -7.08 9.28
C MET A 216 -10.16 -7.57 8.79
N ILE A 217 -10.20 -8.24 7.65
CA ILE A 217 -11.36 -8.93 7.12
C ILE A 217 -10.98 -10.34 6.68
N PHE A 218 -11.84 -11.32 6.94
CA PHE A 218 -11.72 -12.64 6.33
C PHE A 218 -12.19 -12.58 4.89
N THR A 219 -11.43 -13.17 3.98
CA THR A 219 -11.77 -13.31 2.56
C THR A 219 -12.06 -14.77 2.23
N TYR A 220 -12.47 -15.05 1.01
CA TYR A 220 -12.78 -16.41 0.58
C TYR A 220 -11.54 -17.32 0.66
N ASP A 221 -10.37 -16.80 0.26
CA ASP A 221 -9.12 -17.56 0.20
C ASP A 221 -8.18 -17.30 1.39
N GLY A 222 -8.59 -16.48 2.36
CA GLY A 222 -7.73 -16.15 3.49
C GLY A 222 -8.12 -14.88 4.25
N ILE A 223 -7.21 -13.89 4.30
CA ILE A 223 -7.37 -12.66 5.07
C ILE A 223 -6.95 -11.42 4.27
N GLY A 224 -7.58 -10.28 4.58
CA GLY A 224 -7.32 -8.96 3.98
C GLY A 224 -7.53 -7.84 4.99
N GLY A 225 -7.61 -6.61 4.49
CA GLY A 225 -7.76 -5.39 5.30
C GLY A 225 -6.42 -4.77 5.72
N PRO A 226 -6.43 -3.53 6.23
CA PRO A 226 -5.21 -2.72 6.43
C PRO A 226 -4.09 -3.43 7.18
N ALA A 227 -4.37 -4.08 8.32
CA ALA A 227 -3.34 -4.82 9.08
C ALA A 227 -2.71 -5.95 8.25
N VAL A 228 -3.52 -6.67 7.46
CA VAL A 228 -3.04 -7.76 6.60
C VAL A 228 -2.25 -7.23 5.43
N LEU A 229 -2.67 -6.11 4.83
CA LEU A 229 -1.94 -5.47 3.75
C LEU A 229 -0.53 -5.06 4.22
N ASP A 230 -0.41 -4.44 5.40
CA ASP A 230 0.89 -4.08 5.96
C ASP A 230 1.74 -5.32 6.30
N LEU A 231 1.13 -6.40 6.80
CA LEU A 231 1.81 -7.67 7.01
C LEU A 231 2.32 -8.26 5.69
N SER A 232 1.48 -8.26 4.65
CA SER A 232 1.85 -8.81 3.33
C SER A 232 3.11 -8.14 2.76
N ARG A 233 3.24 -6.82 2.94
CA ARG A 233 4.44 -6.07 2.55
C ARG A 233 5.71 -6.60 3.21
N LEU A 234 5.62 -7.08 4.44
CA LEU A 234 6.75 -7.67 5.16
C LEU A 234 7.02 -9.13 4.77
N LEU A 235 5.99 -9.85 4.29
CA LEU A 235 6.06 -11.27 3.93
C LEU A 235 6.38 -11.52 2.45
N THR A 236 6.16 -10.55 1.57
CA THR A 236 6.22 -10.78 0.10
C THR A 236 7.58 -11.29 -0.40
N ASP A 237 8.68 -10.96 0.31
CA ASP A 237 10.02 -11.48 -0.05
C ASP A 237 10.21 -12.96 0.33
N TYR A 238 9.37 -13.49 1.19
CA TYR A 238 9.40 -14.86 1.69
C TYR A 238 8.33 -15.75 1.05
N LEU A 239 7.45 -15.17 0.20
CA LEU A 239 6.35 -15.85 -0.45
C LEU A 239 6.54 -15.91 -1.99
N PRO A 240 6.07 -16.99 -2.68
CA PRO A 240 5.52 -18.19 -2.07
C PRO A 240 6.58 -18.97 -1.28
N ALA A 241 6.24 -19.42 -0.11
CA ALA A 241 7.16 -20.10 0.77
C ALA A 241 7.19 -21.62 0.48
N LYS A 242 8.36 -22.28 0.70
CA LYS A 242 8.46 -23.74 0.64
C LYS A 242 7.60 -24.43 1.72
N LYS A 243 7.35 -23.73 2.82
CA LYS A 243 6.43 -24.13 3.91
C LYS A 243 5.60 -22.90 4.25
N PRO A 244 4.31 -23.07 4.59
CA PRO A 244 3.46 -21.95 5.02
C PRO A 244 4.11 -21.16 6.16
N ILE A 245 3.87 -19.85 6.18
CA ILE A 245 4.34 -18.96 7.23
C ILE A 245 3.26 -18.90 8.30
N GLU A 246 3.58 -19.39 9.49
CA GLU A 246 2.66 -19.36 10.62
C GLU A 246 2.48 -17.94 11.15
N VAL A 247 1.22 -17.53 11.30
CA VAL A 247 0.83 -16.28 11.93
C VAL A 247 -0.14 -16.57 13.08
N ALA A 248 -0.15 -15.69 14.07
CA ALA A 248 -1.08 -15.74 15.19
C ALA A 248 -1.86 -14.42 15.23
N ILE A 249 -3.20 -14.52 15.29
CA ILE A 249 -4.09 -13.37 15.37
C ILE A 249 -4.63 -13.24 16.78
N ASP A 250 -4.36 -12.10 17.42
CA ASP A 250 -5.03 -11.66 18.64
C ASP A 250 -6.31 -10.93 18.26
N LEU A 251 -7.45 -11.56 18.49
CA LEU A 251 -8.77 -11.04 18.15
C LEU A 251 -9.29 -10.01 19.17
N VAL A 252 -8.65 -9.93 20.34
CA VAL A 252 -9.07 -9.08 21.48
C VAL A 252 -7.85 -8.38 22.09
N PRO A 253 -7.11 -7.56 21.33
CA PRO A 253 -5.84 -6.98 21.76
C PRO A 253 -5.99 -6.00 22.94
N ALA A 254 -7.18 -5.45 23.17
CA ALA A 254 -7.48 -4.57 24.31
C ALA A 254 -7.39 -5.25 25.68
N MET A 255 -7.45 -6.58 25.73
CA MET A 255 -7.37 -7.37 26.95
C MET A 255 -6.17 -8.31 26.94
N ASN A 256 -5.39 -8.34 28.02
CA ASN A 256 -4.41 -9.42 28.22
C ASN A 256 -5.14 -10.73 28.64
N GLU A 257 -4.41 -11.86 28.66
CA GLU A 257 -4.99 -13.17 28.94
C GLU A 257 -5.71 -13.20 30.30
N ALA A 258 -5.16 -12.55 31.35
CA ALA A 258 -5.76 -12.54 32.69
C ALA A 258 -7.07 -11.77 32.74
N LYS A 259 -7.12 -10.56 32.15
CA LYS A 259 -8.36 -9.76 32.04
C LYS A 259 -9.41 -10.47 31.19
N LEU A 260 -8.98 -11.14 30.12
CA LEU A 260 -9.90 -11.91 29.25
C LEU A 260 -10.47 -13.11 30.01
N GLU A 261 -9.68 -13.81 30.84
CA GLU A 261 -10.15 -14.91 31.67
C GLU A 261 -11.18 -14.41 32.72
N GLU A 262 -10.89 -13.31 33.40
CA GLU A 262 -11.79 -12.68 34.36
C GLU A 262 -13.12 -12.29 33.71
N TYR A 263 -13.06 -11.58 32.57
CA TYR A 263 -14.23 -11.19 31.78
C TYR A 263 -15.06 -12.42 31.38
N LEU A 264 -14.40 -13.45 30.82
CA LEU A 264 -15.08 -14.65 30.37
C LEU A 264 -15.75 -15.40 31.55
N MET A 265 -15.10 -15.47 32.70
CA MET A 265 -15.67 -16.08 33.91
C MET A 265 -16.96 -15.34 34.36
N GLY A 266 -16.96 -14.01 34.33
CA GLY A 266 -18.15 -13.20 34.61
C GLY A 266 -19.29 -13.50 33.65
N GLN A 267 -19.01 -13.54 32.34
CA GLN A 267 -19.99 -13.86 31.30
C GLN A 267 -20.56 -15.28 31.42
N LEU A 268 -19.69 -16.27 31.71
CA LEU A 268 -20.11 -17.67 31.92
C LEU A 268 -21.03 -17.84 33.13
N SER A 269 -20.79 -17.10 34.21
CA SER A 269 -21.64 -17.08 35.37
C SER A 269 -23.01 -16.46 35.09
N GLN A 270 -23.00 -15.34 34.39
CA GLN A 270 -24.22 -14.60 34.02
C GLN A 270 -25.10 -15.39 33.04
N TYR A 271 -24.49 -16.08 32.07
CA TYR A 271 -25.19 -16.77 30.98
C TYR A 271 -25.02 -18.30 31.05
N SER A 272 -25.08 -18.88 32.23
CA SER A 272 -24.81 -20.30 32.50
C SER A 272 -25.55 -21.31 31.63
N LYS A 273 -26.76 -20.97 31.16
CA LYS A 273 -27.60 -21.81 30.29
C LYS A 273 -27.38 -21.61 28.79
N LYS A 274 -26.62 -20.57 28.37
CA LYS A 274 -26.31 -20.32 26.94
C LYS A 274 -25.18 -21.21 26.47
N ILE A 275 -25.18 -21.58 25.20
CA ILE A 275 -24.01 -22.21 24.54
C ILE A 275 -22.88 -21.19 24.43
N ILE A 276 -21.64 -21.69 24.54
CA ILE A 276 -20.44 -20.84 24.58
C ILE A 276 -20.33 -19.92 23.38
N ALA A 277 -20.65 -20.37 22.17
CA ALA A 277 -20.65 -19.55 20.96
C ALA A 277 -21.47 -18.26 21.10
N ASN A 278 -22.60 -18.33 21.82
CA ASN A 278 -23.47 -17.18 22.08
C ASN A 278 -22.91 -16.28 23.22
N VAL A 279 -22.14 -16.83 24.13
CA VAL A 279 -21.44 -16.05 25.17
C VAL A 279 -20.31 -15.25 24.58
N LEU A 280 -19.60 -15.80 23.57
CA LEU A 280 -18.49 -15.13 22.88
C LEU A 280 -18.95 -13.99 21.95
N PHE A 281 -20.26 -13.83 21.69
CA PHE A 281 -20.80 -12.81 20.77
C PHE A 281 -20.43 -11.37 21.17
N GLU A 282 -20.26 -11.10 22.45
CA GLU A 282 -19.83 -9.79 22.97
C GLU A 282 -18.35 -9.49 22.63
N LEU A 283 -17.54 -10.52 22.37
CA LEU A 283 -16.11 -10.37 22.07
C LEU A 283 -15.83 -10.46 20.56
N VAL A 284 -16.51 -11.36 19.86
CA VAL A 284 -16.28 -11.64 18.45
C VAL A 284 -17.61 -11.92 17.73
N PRO A 285 -17.73 -11.67 16.41
CA PRO A 285 -18.90 -12.01 15.63
C PRO A 285 -19.32 -13.47 15.79
N LYS A 286 -20.64 -13.74 15.76
CA LYS A 286 -21.22 -15.05 16.07
C LYS A 286 -20.59 -16.21 15.30
N LYS A 287 -20.37 -16.06 13.99
CA LYS A 287 -19.72 -17.11 13.17
C LYS A 287 -18.28 -17.38 13.63
N LEU A 288 -17.53 -16.33 13.96
CA LEU A 288 -16.16 -16.46 14.45
C LEU A 288 -16.13 -17.11 15.84
N GLY A 289 -17.10 -16.77 16.72
CA GLY A 289 -17.29 -17.46 18.00
C GLY A 289 -17.61 -18.95 17.82
N GLY A 290 -18.45 -19.29 16.84
CA GLY A 290 -18.73 -20.67 16.47
C GLY A 290 -17.49 -21.44 16.01
N LEU A 291 -16.67 -20.84 15.16
CA LEU A 291 -15.37 -21.42 14.73
C LEU A 291 -14.44 -21.66 15.93
N ILE A 292 -14.31 -20.68 16.85
CA ILE A 292 -13.46 -20.82 18.04
C ILE A 292 -13.94 -22.00 18.89
N CYS A 293 -15.25 -22.16 19.05
CA CYS A 293 -15.83 -23.30 19.77
C CYS A 293 -15.55 -24.64 19.05
N ALA A 294 -15.65 -24.68 17.73
CA ALA A 294 -15.32 -25.87 16.93
C ALA A 294 -13.84 -26.25 17.07
N LEU A 295 -12.93 -25.29 16.94
CA LEU A 295 -11.49 -25.51 17.15
C LEU A 295 -11.14 -25.90 18.58
N ALA A 296 -11.94 -25.48 19.57
CA ALA A 296 -11.80 -25.88 20.96
C ALA A 296 -12.43 -27.25 21.28
N GLY A 297 -13.24 -27.80 20.36
CA GLY A 297 -13.96 -29.07 20.57
C GLY A 297 -15.16 -28.94 21.51
N ILE A 298 -15.89 -27.79 21.47
CA ILE A 298 -16.96 -27.45 22.43
C ILE A 298 -18.21 -26.87 21.74
N THR A 299 -18.55 -27.34 20.55
CA THR A 299 -19.56 -26.76 19.64
C THR A 299 -20.93 -26.56 20.29
N GLU A 300 -21.42 -27.50 21.10
CA GLU A 300 -22.74 -27.46 21.74
C GLU A 300 -22.66 -27.39 23.30
N THR A 301 -21.49 -26.98 23.81
CA THR A 301 -21.27 -26.94 25.26
C THR A 301 -21.95 -25.69 25.85
N ASN A 302 -22.76 -25.91 26.91
CA ASN A 302 -23.32 -24.81 27.70
C ASN A 302 -22.24 -24.16 28.60
N ALA A 303 -22.43 -22.91 28.95
CA ALA A 303 -21.50 -22.15 29.78
C ALA A 303 -21.24 -22.83 31.15
N SER A 304 -22.27 -23.39 31.77
CA SER A 304 -22.17 -24.12 33.04
C SER A 304 -21.34 -25.43 32.96
N GLN A 305 -21.17 -26.00 31.78
CA GLN A 305 -20.46 -27.26 31.54
C GLN A 305 -19.02 -27.08 31.10
N LEU A 306 -18.58 -25.83 30.85
CA LEU A 306 -17.25 -25.53 30.32
C LEU A 306 -16.16 -25.85 31.38
N LYS A 307 -15.34 -26.84 31.07
CA LYS A 307 -14.21 -27.21 31.92
C LYS A 307 -13.08 -26.19 31.84
N LYS A 308 -12.26 -26.11 32.89
CA LYS A 308 -11.14 -25.16 32.99
C LYS A 308 -10.17 -25.26 31.80
N GLU A 309 -9.85 -26.47 31.34
CA GLU A 309 -8.96 -26.71 30.22
C GLU A 309 -9.58 -26.20 28.88
N GLN A 310 -10.86 -26.45 28.67
CA GLN A 310 -11.58 -25.98 27.50
C GLN A 310 -11.67 -24.43 27.47
N ARG A 311 -11.91 -23.81 28.63
CA ARG A 311 -11.88 -22.34 28.78
C ARG A 311 -10.50 -21.78 28.45
N ARG A 312 -9.42 -22.38 28.94
CA ARG A 312 -8.05 -21.97 28.58
C ARG A 312 -7.81 -22.06 27.07
N LYS A 313 -8.29 -23.12 26.40
CA LYS A 313 -8.17 -23.29 24.97
C LYS A 313 -8.94 -22.21 24.20
N VAL A 314 -10.14 -21.84 24.65
CA VAL A 314 -10.93 -20.72 24.08
C VAL A 314 -10.15 -19.40 24.20
N ILE A 315 -9.61 -19.11 25.39
CA ILE A 315 -8.80 -17.90 25.63
C ILE A 315 -7.57 -17.90 24.72
N GLN A 316 -6.88 -19.02 24.60
CA GLN A 316 -5.72 -19.16 23.72
C GLN A 316 -6.09 -18.90 22.26
N LEU A 317 -7.22 -19.42 21.77
CA LEU A 317 -7.67 -19.18 20.39
C LEU A 317 -8.10 -17.72 20.18
N LEU A 318 -8.73 -17.07 21.16
CA LEU A 318 -9.05 -15.64 21.09
C LEU A 318 -7.80 -14.75 21.03
N LYS A 319 -6.71 -15.16 21.71
CA LYS A 319 -5.45 -14.41 21.78
C LYS A 319 -4.44 -14.80 20.72
N LYS A 320 -4.53 -15.99 20.16
CA LYS A 320 -3.54 -16.55 19.21
C LYS A 320 -4.25 -17.50 18.25
N LEU A 321 -5.24 -17.00 17.49
CA LEU A 321 -5.86 -17.79 16.42
C LEU A 321 -4.79 -18.09 15.37
N PRO A 322 -4.44 -19.37 15.15
CA PRO A 322 -3.39 -19.71 14.20
C PRO A 322 -3.90 -19.68 12.77
N LEU A 323 -3.07 -19.20 11.86
CA LEU A 323 -3.25 -19.26 10.41
C LEU A 323 -1.91 -19.55 9.74
N SER A 324 -1.96 -20.27 8.63
CA SER A 324 -0.81 -20.67 7.83
C SER A 324 -0.87 -19.97 6.47
N ILE A 325 0.00 -18.97 6.28
CA ILE A 325 0.05 -18.18 5.03
C ILE A 325 0.83 -18.95 3.96
N GLU A 326 0.20 -19.26 2.84
CA GLU A 326 0.81 -19.98 1.72
C GLU A 326 1.35 -19.02 0.63
N ALA A 327 0.58 -17.98 0.33
CA ALA A 327 0.89 -17.06 -0.76
C ALA A 327 0.29 -15.66 -0.51
N THR A 328 0.66 -14.73 -1.36
CA THR A 328 -0.09 -13.49 -1.57
C THR A 328 -1.15 -13.70 -2.65
N ALA A 329 -2.20 -12.89 -2.67
CA ALA A 329 -3.01 -12.75 -3.86
C ALA A 329 -2.16 -12.22 -5.04
N PRO A 330 -2.64 -12.35 -6.29
CA PRO A 330 -1.91 -11.90 -7.49
C PRO A 330 -1.54 -10.42 -7.45
N ILE A 331 -0.52 -10.04 -8.26
CA ILE A 331 -0.04 -8.65 -8.32
C ILE A 331 -1.11 -7.69 -8.87
N GLU A 332 -2.02 -8.21 -9.68
CA GLU A 332 -3.15 -7.48 -10.24
C GLU A 332 -4.10 -6.95 -9.15
N ASP A 333 -4.21 -7.68 -8.03
CA ASP A 333 -5.03 -7.36 -6.88
C ASP A 333 -4.27 -6.55 -5.80
N ALA A 334 -2.97 -6.36 -5.99
CA ALA A 334 -2.15 -5.63 -5.04
C ALA A 334 -2.41 -4.13 -5.09
N THR A 335 -2.39 -3.46 -3.94
CA THR A 335 -2.51 -2.00 -3.88
C THR A 335 -1.30 -1.33 -4.51
N ILE A 336 -0.11 -1.88 -4.29
CA ILE A 336 1.16 -1.38 -4.82
C ILE A 336 2.06 -2.51 -5.33
N THR A 337 3.02 -2.13 -6.14
CA THR A 337 4.11 -2.98 -6.60
C THR A 337 5.35 -2.75 -5.74
N ARG A 338 5.95 -3.82 -5.22
CA ARG A 338 7.29 -3.85 -4.65
C ARG A 338 8.29 -4.28 -5.72
N GLY A 339 9.49 -3.74 -5.70
CA GLY A 339 10.44 -3.87 -6.79
C GLY A 339 10.32 -2.72 -7.79
N GLY A 340 11.05 -2.75 -8.86
CA GLY A 340 11.12 -1.68 -9.85
C GLY A 340 12.55 -1.31 -10.20
N ILE A 341 12.77 -0.08 -10.65
CA ILE A 341 14.10 0.41 -11.03
C ILE A 341 15.00 0.51 -9.79
N SER A 342 16.18 -0.10 -9.88
CA SER A 342 17.15 -0.12 -8.78
C SER A 342 17.52 1.30 -8.32
N THR A 343 17.31 1.58 -7.03
CA THR A 343 17.67 2.87 -6.41
C THR A 343 19.19 3.14 -6.45
N ALA A 344 20.03 2.11 -6.62
CA ALA A 344 21.47 2.27 -6.77
C ALA A 344 21.85 3.05 -8.04
N GLU A 345 21.02 2.98 -9.07
CA GLU A 345 21.21 3.59 -10.39
C GLU A 345 20.51 4.95 -10.54
N ILE A 346 19.89 5.46 -9.49
CA ILE A 346 19.23 6.76 -9.46
C ILE A 346 19.96 7.68 -8.47
N ASP A 347 20.17 8.92 -8.86
CA ASP A 347 20.67 9.95 -7.94
C ASP A 347 19.54 10.40 -7.00
N PRO A 348 19.65 10.17 -5.68
CA PRO A 348 18.60 10.54 -4.74
C PRO A 348 18.42 12.06 -4.58
N LYS A 349 19.33 12.88 -5.09
CA LYS A 349 19.25 14.35 -5.00
C LYS A 349 18.51 14.99 -6.16
N THR A 350 18.38 14.27 -7.28
CA THR A 350 17.78 14.82 -8.51
C THR A 350 16.72 13.89 -9.13
N MET A 351 16.66 12.65 -8.69
CA MET A 351 15.91 11.55 -9.34
C MET A 351 16.41 11.22 -10.75
N GLN A 352 17.59 11.73 -11.16
CA GLN A 352 18.19 11.44 -12.45
C GLN A 352 18.83 10.05 -12.46
N SER A 353 18.76 9.41 -13.61
CA SER A 353 19.52 8.20 -13.91
C SER A 353 21.02 8.46 -13.86
N LYS A 354 21.78 7.60 -13.17
CA LYS A 354 23.23 7.56 -13.22
C LYS A 354 23.76 6.80 -14.44
N VAL A 355 22.87 6.03 -15.10
CA VAL A 355 23.19 5.19 -16.28
C VAL A 355 22.93 5.93 -17.58
N CYS A 356 21.86 6.71 -17.65
CA CYS A 356 21.40 7.41 -18.83
C CYS A 356 21.14 8.89 -18.50
N PRO A 357 22.12 9.80 -18.67
CA PRO A 357 21.95 11.24 -18.36
C PRO A 357 20.75 11.84 -19.10
N GLY A 358 19.99 12.72 -18.44
CA GLY A 358 18.77 13.33 -18.98
C GLY A 358 17.51 12.47 -18.77
N LEU A 359 17.65 11.22 -18.29
CA LEU A 359 16.53 10.37 -17.88
C LEU A 359 16.29 10.50 -16.38
N TYR A 360 15.02 10.60 -15.98
CA TYR A 360 14.58 10.73 -14.58
C TYR A 360 13.48 9.74 -14.26
N PHE A 361 13.29 9.45 -12.98
CA PHE A 361 12.25 8.53 -12.51
C PHE A 361 11.45 9.13 -11.36
N ALA A 362 10.15 8.83 -11.31
CA ALA A 362 9.28 9.30 -10.25
C ALA A 362 8.16 8.29 -9.91
N GLY A 363 7.85 8.18 -8.62
CA GLY A 363 6.76 7.36 -8.12
C GLY A 363 7.07 5.88 -8.09
N GLU A 364 6.02 5.07 -8.19
CA GLU A 364 6.01 3.62 -7.94
C GLU A 364 6.84 2.79 -8.96
N ILE A 365 7.35 3.39 -10.02
CA ILE A 365 8.29 2.70 -10.92
C ILE A 365 9.65 2.43 -10.29
N ILE A 366 10.01 3.21 -9.26
CA ILE A 366 11.25 3.07 -8.49
C ILE A 366 11.09 1.94 -7.47
N ASP A 367 12.13 1.17 -7.20
CA ASP A 367 12.14 0.12 -6.16
C ASP A 367 12.10 0.73 -4.75
N VAL A 368 10.96 1.34 -4.41
CA VAL A 368 10.62 1.90 -3.11
C VAL A 368 9.16 1.68 -2.81
N ASP A 369 8.84 1.31 -1.57
CA ASP A 369 7.46 1.09 -1.12
C ASP A 369 7.27 1.51 0.34
N GLY A 370 6.05 1.88 0.70
CA GLY A 370 5.63 2.25 2.04
C GLY A 370 4.41 1.45 2.52
N PRO A 371 4.07 1.49 3.81
CA PRO A 371 2.85 0.88 4.34
C PRO A 371 1.58 1.59 3.84
N CYS A 372 0.42 1.09 4.25
CA CYS A 372 -0.85 1.80 4.12
C CYS A 372 -0.81 3.14 4.87
N GLY A 373 -1.64 4.11 4.47
CA GLY A 373 -1.76 5.39 5.20
C GLY A 373 -1.26 6.63 4.44
N GLY A 374 -1.16 6.59 3.10
CA GLY A 374 -0.74 7.75 2.29
C GLY A 374 0.76 7.82 2.00
N TYR A 375 1.55 6.91 2.57
CA TYR A 375 3.00 6.88 2.39
C TYR A 375 3.42 6.69 0.94
N ASN A 376 2.74 5.83 0.18
CA ASN A 376 3.07 5.57 -1.23
C ASN A 376 2.75 6.75 -2.14
N LEU A 377 1.68 7.48 -1.86
CA LEU A 377 1.39 8.75 -2.54
C LEU A 377 2.42 9.81 -2.18
N GLN A 378 2.87 9.88 -0.90
CA GLN A 378 3.94 10.81 -0.53
C GLN A 378 5.24 10.52 -1.28
N ILE A 379 5.64 9.24 -1.46
CA ILE A 379 6.77 8.87 -2.33
C ILE A 379 6.57 9.46 -3.73
N ALA A 380 5.38 9.25 -4.31
CA ALA A 380 5.09 9.72 -5.66
C ALA A 380 5.11 11.26 -5.76
N TRP A 381 4.59 11.97 -4.75
CA TRP A 381 4.63 13.43 -4.71
C TRP A 381 6.06 13.96 -4.59
N SER A 382 6.83 13.46 -3.61
CA SER A 382 8.18 13.94 -3.32
C SER A 382 9.16 13.63 -4.46
N THR A 383 9.16 12.41 -4.96
CA THR A 383 10.02 12.04 -6.10
C THR A 383 9.59 12.75 -7.38
N GLY A 384 8.28 12.92 -7.58
CA GLY A 384 7.73 13.66 -8.72
C GLY A 384 8.08 15.14 -8.70
N ALA A 385 7.97 15.80 -7.54
CA ALA A 385 8.36 17.20 -7.39
C ALA A 385 9.86 17.39 -7.65
N LEU A 386 10.69 16.51 -7.08
CA LEU A 386 12.13 16.59 -7.24
C LEU A 386 12.56 16.33 -8.69
N ALA A 387 12.03 15.28 -9.33
CA ALA A 387 12.32 14.99 -10.75
C ALA A 387 11.88 16.11 -11.68
N GLY A 388 10.83 16.86 -11.30
CA GLY A 388 10.37 18.02 -12.06
C GLY A 388 11.21 19.28 -11.89
N LYS A 389 12.01 19.41 -10.82
CA LYS A 389 12.96 20.52 -10.61
C LYS A 389 14.18 20.38 -11.56
N ILE A 390 13.90 20.10 -12.83
CA ILE A 390 14.92 19.86 -13.84
C ILE A 390 15.79 21.11 -13.95
N GLN A 391 17.08 21.00 -13.62
CA GLN A 391 18.01 22.10 -13.83
C GLN A 391 18.09 22.38 -15.34
N GLN A 392 17.89 23.65 -15.74
CA GLN A 392 18.26 24.13 -17.06
C GLN A 392 19.79 24.18 -17.08
N ASP A 393 20.42 23.44 -18.00
CA ASP A 393 21.84 23.49 -18.25
C ASP A 393 22.19 24.83 -18.90
#